data_6daa97973a896f6e53912845b7a80be8
#
_entry.id   6daa97973a896f6e53912845b7a80be8
#
_cell.length_a   1.000
_cell.length_b   1.000
_cell.length_c   1.000
_cell.angle_alpha   90.00
_cell.angle_beta   90.00
_cell.angle_gamma   90.00
#
_symmetry.space_group_name_H-M   'P 1'
#
loop_
_entity.id
_entity.type
_entity.pdbx_description
1 polymer ?
#
loop_
_entity_poly.entity_id
_entity_poly.type
_entity_poly.pdbx_seq_one_letter_code
_entity_poly.pdbx_strand_id
1 'polypeptide(L)'
;MMNDGPNAIAVDQLVIDRLGTRVLPGISLSIPTAMITGLLGPSGSGKTTLLRAIMGVQIITSGSVTVLGLPAGHRDLRSTVGYVTQAPAVYLDLSVRENLRYFAAIAGAPVGRVDEVIEVVDLGELRDRRVDQLSGGQRSRVSLATALLGRPQLLVLDEPTVGLDPVLRRDLWALFHNLAAEGATLLVSSHVMQEAQHCDTLLLLREGVLLFAGTPTQLQARTHSDDLDEAFLSIVEQQEG
;
A
#
# COMPACT_ATOMS: atom_id res chain seq x y z
N MET A 1 2.06 23.83 0.64
CA MET A 1 0.89 23.95 -0.23
C MET A 1 0.31 22.56 -0.37
N MET A 2 -0.88 22.30 0.15
CA MET A 2 -1.60 21.06 -0.12
C MET A 2 -1.90 21.03 -1.62
N ASN A 3 -1.69 19.86 -2.23
CA ASN A 3 -1.95 19.67 -3.65
C ASN A 3 -3.46 19.82 -3.89
N ASP A 4 -3.90 20.83 -4.67
CA ASP A 4 -5.32 21.11 -5.00
C ASP A 4 -5.93 20.06 -5.96
N GLY A 5 -5.25 18.94 -6.20
CA GLY A 5 -5.75 17.83 -7.00
C GLY A 5 -6.79 16.98 -6.27
N PRO A 6 -7.58 16.18 -7.00
CA PRO A 6 -8.53 15.27 -6.37
C PRO A 6 -7.81 14.25 -5.48
N ASN A 7 -8.38 13.97 -4.29
CA ASN A 7 -7.86 12.96 -3.38
C ASN A 7 -8.40 11.57 -3.76
N ALA A 8 -7.51 10.60 -3.84
CA ALA A 8 -7.88 9.19 -3.97
C ALA A 8 -8.44 8.64 -2.65
N ILE A 9 -7.89 9.11 -1.52
CA ILE A 9 -8.35 8.73 -0.19
C ILE A 9 -8.48 9.99 0.66
N ALA A 10 -9.57 10.10 1.41
CA ALA A 10 -9.76 11.09 2.48
C ALA A 10 -10.19 10.37 3.76
N VAL A 11 -9.48 10.64 4.84
CA VAL A 11 -9.76 10.13 6.18
C VAL A 11 -10.04 11.31 7.08
N ASP A 12 -11.17 11.30 7.77
CA ASP A 12 -11.59 12.39 8.65
C ASP A 12 -11.90 11.87 10.06
N GLN A 13 -11.15 12.38 11.05
CA GLN A 13 -11.28 12.10 12.49
C GLN A 13 -11.48 10.60 12.80
N LEU A 14 -10.74 9.74 12.11
CA LEU A 14 -10.90 8.28 12.17
C LEU A 14 -10.45 7.74 13.53
N VAL A 15 -11.37 7.19 14.28
CA VAL A 15 -11.13 6.48 15.55
C VAL A 15 -11.37 4.99 15.36
N ILE A 16 -10.39 4.19 15.78
CA ILE A 16 -10.51 2.73 15.77
C ILE A 16 -10.05 2.18 17.12
N ASP A 17 -10.97 1.45 17.77
CA ASP A 17 -10.69 0.67 18.96
C ASP A 17 -10.60 -0.83 18.58
N ARG A 18 -9.62 -1.54 19.14
CA ARG A 18 -9.41 -2.97 18.90
C ARG A 18 -9.10 -3.68 20.22
N LEU A 19 -9.93 -4.66 20.59
CA LEU A 19 -9.79 -5.43 21.83
C LEU A 19 -9.64 -4.53 23.08
N GLY A 20 -10.40 -3.43 23.13
CA GLY A 20 -10.38 -2.49 24.23
C GLY A 20 -9.22 -1.47 24.22
N THR A 21 -8.33 -1.54 23.20
CA THR A 21 -7.23 -0.60 23.03
C THR A 21 -7.53 0.35 21.86
N ARG A 22 -7.33 1.65 22.07
CA ARG A 22 -7.42 2.66 21.01
C ARG A 22 -6.19 2.60 20.13
N VAL A 23 -6.38 2.17 18.88
CA VAL A 23 -5.30 2.01 17.90
C VAL A 23 -5.13 3.27 17.07
N LEU A 24 -6.23 3.90 16.65
CA LEU A 24 -6.22 5.20 15.97
C LEU A 24 -7.09 6.18 16.77
N PRO A 25 -6.50 7.26 17.32
CA PRO A 25 -7.19 8.14 18.28
C PRO A 25 -7.94 9.32 17.64
N GLY A 26 -8.12 9.36 16.32
CA GLY A 26 -8.76 10.48 15.62
C GLY A 26 -7.87 11.03 14.49
N ILE A 27 -7.39 10.15 13.62
CA ILE A 27 -6.50 10.54 12.52
C ILE A 27 -7.27 11.18 11.37
N SER A 28 -6.74 12.28 10.82
CA SER A 28 -7.20 12.89 9.58
C SER A 28 -6.05 13.02 8.61
N LEU A 29 -6.24 12.59 7.35
CA LEU A 29 -5.25 12.65 6.28
C LEU A 29 -5.91 12.58 4.90
N SER A 30 -5.16 12.97 3.87
CA SER A 30 -5.56 12.80 2.48
C SER A 30 -4.42 12.23 1.64
N ILE A 31 -4.76 11.44 0.63
CA ILE A 31 -3.82 10.84 -0.32
C ILE A 31 -4.20 11.31 -1.72
N PRO A 32 -3.29 12.02 -2.43
CA PRO A 32 -3.54 12.51 -3.78
C PRO A 32 -3.64 11.36 -4.79
N THR A 33 -4.32 11.61 -5.93
CA THR A 33 -4.36 10.67 -7.06
C THR A 33 -3.06 10.64 -7.85
N ALA A 34 -2.80 9.52 -8.56
CA ALA A 34 -1.69 9.33 -9.51
C ALA A 34 -0.30 9.62 -8.90
N MET A 35 -0.11 9.22 -7.65
CA MET A 35 1.14 9.39 -6.89
C MET A 35 1.41 8.15 -6.04
N ILE A 36 2.67 7.99 -5.65
CA ILE A 36 3.09 6.98 -4.65
C ILE A 36 3.15 7.66 -3.28
N THR A 37 2.25 7.25 -2.37
CA THR A 37 2.27 7.70 -0.98
C THR A 37 2.83 6.61 -0.07
N GLY A 38 3.91 6.91 0.64
CA GLY A 38 4.50 6.05 1.66
C GLY A 38 3.80 6.24 3.01
N LEU A 39 3.26 5.16 3.59
CA LEU A 39 2.77 5.13 4.97
C LEU A 39 3.84 4.47 5.84
N LEU A 40 4.68 5.28 6.47
CA LEU A 40 5.87 4.81 7.17
C LEU A 40 5.70 4.89 8.69
N GLY A 41 6.39 3.99 9.39
CA GLY A 41 6.39 3.95 10.84
C GLY A 41 6.75 2.58 11.39
N PRO A 42 7.08 2.49 12.68
CA PRO A 42 7.49 1.23 13.31
C PRO A 42 6.36 0.18 13.29
N SER A 43 6.72 -1.07 13.54
CA SER A 43 5.74 -2.15 13.74
C SER A 43 4.80 -1.80 14.90
N GLY A 44 3.50 -2.04 14.71
CA GLY A 44 2.48 -1.70 15.73
C GLY A 44 2.01 -0.24 15.72
N SER A 45 2.52 0.64 14.85
CA SER A 45 2.10 2.05 14.78
C SER A 45 0.67 2.28 14.29
N GLY A 46 -0.03 1.24 13.81
CA GLY A 46 -1.42 1.35 13.32
C GLY A 46 -1.55 1.31 11.79
N LYS A 47 -0.47 1.17 11.01
CA LYS A 47 -0.48 1.16 9.53
C LYS A 47 -1.48 0.15 8.95
N THR A 48 -1.33 -1.13 9.27
CA THR A 48 -2.26 -2.18 8.79
C THR A 48 -3.71 -1.92 9.22
N THR A 49 -3.94 -1.35 10.40
CA THR A 49 -5.28 -0.98 10.87
C THR A 49 -5.88 0.13 10.00
N LEU A 50 -5.09 1.16 9.68
CA LEU A 50 -5.49 2.22 8.76
C LEU A 50 -5.75 1.67 7.35
N LEU A 51 -4.85 0.83 6.81
CA LEU A 51 -5.05 0.21 5.49
C LEU A 51 -6.34 -0.63 5.44
N ARG A 52 -6.62 -1.41 6.49
CA ARG A 52 -7.88 -2.17 6.59
C ARG A 52 -9.11 -1.29 6.68
N ALA A 53 -9.03 -0.11 7.32
CA ALA A 53 -10.13 0.85 7.33
C ALA A 53 -10.37 1.45 5.94
N ILE A 54 -9.30 1.78 5.20
CA ILE A 54 -9.36 2.24 3.81
C ILE A 54 -10.00 1.17 2.92
N MET A 55 -9.68 -0.11 3.14
CA MET A 55 -10.29 -1.23 2.42
C MET A 55 -11.74 -1.54 2.85
N GLY A 56 -12.25 -0.88 3.90
CA GLY A 56 -13.59 -1.12 4.43
C GLY A 56 -13.77 -2.46 5.14
N VAL A 57 -12.68 -3.10 5.56
CA VAL A 57 -12.69 -4.40 6.26
C VAL A 57 -12.39 -4.27 7.77
N GLN A 58 -12.29 -3.03 8.27
CA GLN A 58 -12.09 -2.69 9.68
C GLN A 58 -13.34 -2.00 10.23
N ILE A 59 -13.76 -2.41 11.43
CA ILE A 59 -14.84 -1.70 12.14
C ILE A 59 -14.29 -0.35 12.61
N ILE A 60 -14.99 0.74 12.25
CA ILE A 60 -14.68 2.11 12.60
C ILE A 60 -15.54 2.47 13.84
N THR A 61 -14.89 3.03 14.88
CA THR A 61 -15.57 3.51 16.08
C THR A 61 -16.24 4.86 15.84
N SER A 62 -15.52 5.79 15.20
CA SER A 62 -16.05 7.08 14.72
C SER A 62 -15.18 7.67 13.63
N GLY A 63 -15.65 8.75 12.99
CA GLY A 63 -15.00 9.34 11.83
C GLY A 63 -15.44 8.70 10.52
N SER A 64 -14.75 9.04 9.43
CA SER A 64 -15.10 8.52 8.11
C SER A 64 -13.87 8.27 7.23
N VAL A 65 -14.03 7.36 6.27
CA VAL A 65 -13.05 7.10 5.22
C VAL A 65 -13.75 7.10 3.87
N THR A 66 -13.27 7.94 2.97
CA THR A 66 -13.72 8.02 1.58
C THR A 66 -12.58 7.57 0.66
N VAL A 67 -12.90 6.70 -0.31
CA VAL A 67 -11.97 6.14 -1.28
C VAL A 67 -12.53 6.35 -2.68
N LEU A 68 -11.78 7.00 -3.55
CA LEU A 68 -12.21 7.36 -4.92
C LEU A 68 -13.62 8.00 -4.95
N GLY A 69 -13.91 8.88 -3.96
CA GLY A 69 -15.19 9.56 -3.82
C GLY A 69 -16.33 8.73 -3.20
N LEU A 70 -16.12 7.48 -2.85
CA LEU A 70 -17.12 6.59 -2.25
C LEU A 70 -16.74 6.21 -0.81
N PRO A 71 -17.70 5.91 0.08
CA PRO A 71 -17.39 5.38 1.40
C PRO A 71 -16.55 4.09 1.31
N ALA A 72 -15.55 3.95 2.20
CA ALA A 72 -14.73 2.75 2.25
C ALA A 72 -15.59 1.48 2.37
N GLY A 73 -15.23 0.43 1.61
CA GLY A 73 -16.00 -0.81 1.54
C GLY A 73 -17.20 -0.79 0.61
N HIS A 74 -17.48 0.33 -0.08
CA HIS A 74 -18.55 0.37 -1.08
C HIS A 74 -18.29 -0.67 -2.17
N ARG A 75 -19.36 -1.36 -2.63
CA ARG A 75 -19.24 -2.48 -3.58
C ARG A 75 -18.52 -2.14 -4.88
N ASP A 76 -18.68 -0.91 -5.37
CA ASP A 76 -18.12 -0.46 -6.65
C ASP A 76 -16.60 -0.25 -6.56
N LEU A 77 -16.03 -0.14 -5.34
CA LEU A 77 -14.59 -0.09 -5.13
C LEU A 77 -13.88 -1.43 -5.38
N ARG A 78 -14.60 -2.55 -5.35
CA ARG A 78 -14.01 -3.88 -5.50
C ARG A 78 -13.31 -4.12 -6.84
N SER A 79 -13.75 -3.42 -7.89
CA SER A 79 -13.15 -3.50 -9.23
C SER A 79 -12.08 -2.44 -9.48
N THR A 80 -12.01 -1.40 -8.64
CA THR A 80 -11.14 -0.24 -8.84
C THR A 80 -10.03 -0.12 -7.82
N VAL A 81 -10.09 -0.88 -6.72
CA VAL A 81 -9.07 -0.91 -5.66
C VAL A 81 -8.43 -2.30 -5.57
N GLY A 82 -7.12 -2.36 -5.75
CA GLY A 82 -6.32 -3.56 -5.49
C GLY A 82 -5.73 -3.53 -4.07
N TYR A 83 -5.68 -4.67 -3.41
CA TYR A 83 -5.09 -4.79 -2.07
C TYR A 83 -4.11 -5.96 -2.01
N VAL A 84 -2.89 -5.69 -1.60
CA VAL A 84 -1.86 -6.69 -1.29
C VAL A 84 -1.62 -6.70 0.20
N THR A 85 -1.91 -7.82 0.83
CA THR A 85 -1.70 -8.03 2.27
C THR A 85 -0.25 -8.44 2.55
N GLN A 86 0.24 -8.18 3.75
CA GLN A 86 1.60 -8.53 4.19
C GLN A 86 1.90 -10.04 3.99
N ALA A 87 0.96 -10.92 4.32
CA ALA A 87 1.05 -12.34 3.97
C ALA A 87 0.40 -12.55 2.59
N PRO A 88 1.08 -13.22 1.63
CA PRO A 88 0.51 -13.47 0.32
C PRO A 88 -0.82 -14.23 0.38
N ALA A 89 -1.90 -13.62 -0.14
CA ALA A 89 -3.25 -14.19 -0.15
C ALA A 89 -3.49 -14.99 -1.44
N VAL A 90 -2.72 -16.08 -1.63
CA VAL A 90 -2.76 -16.94 -2.82
C VAL A 90 -2.83 -18.41 -2.43
N TYR A 91 -3.36 -19.24 -3.32
CA TYR A 91 -3.45 -20.69 -3.12
C TYR A 91 -2.11 -21.35 -3.42
N LEU A 92 -1.54 -22.01 -2.42
CA LEU A 92 -0.20 -22.60 -2.51
C LEU A 92 -0.16 -23.86 -3.40
N ASP A 93 -1.25 -24.60 -3.49
CA ASP A 93 -1.41 -25.82 -4.25
C ASP A 93 -1.72 -25.60 -5.74
N LEU A 94 -2.03 -24.36 -6.13
CA LEU A 94 -2.24 -23.96 -7.52
C LEU A 94 -0.95 -23.40 -8.14
N SER A 95 -0.83 -23.49 -9.47
CA SER A 95 0.19 -22.79 -10.23
C SER A 95 -0.06 -21.27 -10.24
N VAL A 96 0.94 -20.47 -10.63
CA VAL A 96 0.80 -19.03 -10.83
C VAL A 96 -0.40 -18.73 -11.74
N ARG A 97 -0.44 -19.37 -12.91
CA ARG A 97 -1.51 -19.15 -13.90
C ARG A 97 -2.89 -19.55 -13.36
N GLU A 98 -3.01 -20.66 -12.64
CA GLU A 98 -4.27 -21.10 -12.06
C GLU A 98 -4.76 -20.13 -10.99
N ASN A 99 -3.87 -19.65 -10.11
CA ASN A 99 -4.20 -18.59 -9.16
C ASN A 99 -4.76 -17.35 -9.88
N LEU A 100 -4.04 -16.84 -10.88
CA LEU A 100 -4.46 -15.64 -11.58
C LEU A 100 -5.76 -15.84 -12.35
N ARG A 101 -6.02 -17.02 -12.95
CA ARG A 101 -7.29 -17.35 -13.59
C ARG A 101 -8.44 -17.35 -12.58
N TYR A 102 -8.22 -17.93 -11.40
CA TYR A 102 -9.21 -17.93 -10.33
C TYR A 102 -9.59 -16.50 -9.91
N PHE A 103 -8.59 -15.67 -9.59
CA PHE A 103 -8.85 -14.28 -9.19
C PHE A 103 -9.36 -13.41 -10.35
N ALA A 104 -8.95 -13.67 -11.59
CA ALA A 104 -9.47 -12.98 -12.78
C ALA A 104 -10.98 -13.23 -12.95
N ALA A 105 -11.43 -14.46 -12.73
CA ALA A 105 -12.86 -14.80 -12.77
C ALA A 105 -13.66 -14.04 -11.70
N ILE A 106 -13.12 -13.89 -10.49
CA ILE A 106 -13.75 -13.11 -9.40
C ILE A 106 -13.77 -11.63 -9.74
N ALA A 107 -12.67 -11.09 -10.27
CA ALA A 107 -12.53 -9.67 -10.63
C ALA A 107 -13.28 -9.28 -11.91
N GLY A 108 -13.81 -10.25 -12.68
CA GLY A 108 -14.40 -9.99 -13.99
C GLY A 108 -13.37 -9.46 -15.01
N ALA A 109 -12.10 -9.87 -14.87
CA ALA A 109 -11.02 -9.39 -15.73
C ALA A 109 -11.19 -9.90 -17.18
N PRO A 110 -10.82 -9.07 -18.20
CA PRO A 110 -10.96 -9.46 -19.60
C PRO A 110 -10.05 -10.64 -19.98
N VAL A 111 -10.43 -11.32 -21.07
CA VAL A 111 -9.63 -12.40 -21.65
C VAL A 111 -8.25 -11.89 -22.03
N GLY A 112 -7.20 -12.66 -21.71
CA GLY A 112 -5.80 -12.26 -21.95
C GLY A 112 -5.14 -11.48 -20.80
N ARG A 113 -5.92 -10.89 -19.88
CA ARG A 113 -5.34 -10.10 -18.76
C ARG A 113 -4.42 -10.90 -17.86
N VAL A 114 -4.65 -12.19 -17.71
CA VAL A 114 -3.79 -13.09 -16.92
C VAL A 114 -2.38 -13.15 -17.48
N ASP A 115 -2.23 -13.33 -18.79
CA ASP A 115 -0.91 -13.42 -19.42
C ASP A 115 -0.21 -12.04 -19.39
N GLU A 116 -0.93 -10.93 -19.65
CA GLU A 116 -0.40 -9.58 -19.51
C GLU A 116 0.17 -9.34 -18.09
N VAL A 117 -0.58 -9.67 -17.06
CA VAL A 117 -0.17 -9.43 -15.66
C VAL A 117 1.01 -10.33 -15.26
N ILE A 118 1.07 -11.57 -15.75
CA ILE A 118 2.22 -12.46 -15.52
C ILE A 118 3.51 -11.81 -16.04
N GLU A 119 3.48 -11.21 -17.23
CA GLU A 119 4.64 -10.50 -17.79
C GLU A 119 4.98 -9.23 -16.99
N VAL A 120 3.97 -8.44 -16.60
CA VAL A 120 4.15 -7.21 -15.80
C VAL A 120 4.88 -7.48 -14.48
N VAL A 121 4.60 -8.61 -13.82
CA VAL A 121 5.26 -8.98 -12.55
C VAL A 121 6.49 -9.88 -12.74
N ASP A 122 6.94 -10.09 -13.98
CA ASP A 122 8.12 -10.91 -14.32
C ASP A 122 8.03 -12.35 -13.76
N LEU A 123 6.92 -13.02 -14.06
CA LEU A 123 6.66 -14.42 -13.70
C LEU A 123 6.45 -15.32 -14.93
N GLY A 124 6.82 -14.87 -16.12
CA GLY A 124 6.59 -15.57 -17.38
C GLY A 124 7.12 -17.00 -17.40
N GLU A 125 8.36 -17.22 -16.96
CA GLU A 125 8.99 -18.54 -16.90
C GLU A 125 8.43 -19.44 -15.78
N LEU A 126 7.76 -18.84 -14.79
CA LEU A 126 7.22 -19.54 -13.63
C LEU A 126 5.70 -19.76 -13.70
N ARG A 127 5.08 -19.39 -14.83
CA ARG A 127 3.61 -19.37 -15.01
C ARG A 127 2.90 -20.67 -14.66
N ASP A 128 3.53 -21.81 -14.94
CA ASP A 128 2.97 -23.13 -14.69
C ASP A 128 3.53 -23.81 -13.43
N ARG A 129 4.42 -23.11 -12.68
CA ARG A 129 4.98 -23.58 -11.40
C ARG A 129 3.97 -23.39 -10.28
N ARG A 130 3.86 -24.37 -9.38
CA ARG A 130 3.03 -24.27 -8.17
C ARG A 130 3.60 -23.22 -7.21
N VAL A 131 2.70 -22.50 -6.54
CA VAL A 131 3.08 -21.39 -5.66
C VAL A 131 3.85 -21.86 -4.43
N ASP A 132 3.61 -23.07 -3.91
CA ASP A 132 4.38 -23.66 -2.80
C ASP A 132 5.88 -23.87 -3.14
N GLN A 133 6.23 -23.98 -4.43
CA GLN A 133 7.60 -24.15 -4.93
C GLN A 133 8.31 -22.83 -5.23
N LEU A 134 7.65 -21.71 -5.02
CA LEU A 134 8.20 -20.37 -5.26
C LEU A 134 8.95 -19.84 -4.04
N SER A 135 9.93 -18.95 -4.26
CA SER A 135 10.54 -18.16 -3.20
C SER A 135 9.52 -17.19 -2.56
N GLY A 136 9.84 -16.64 -1.39
CA GLY A 136 8.99 -15.62 -0.75
C GLY A 136 8.72 -14.43 -1.64
N GLY A 137 9.75 -13.88 -2.30
CA GLY A 137 9.60 -12.75 -3.23
C GLY A 137 8.76 -13.10 -4.46
N GLN A 138 8.90 -14.31 -5.02
CA GLN A 138 8.06 -14.77 -6.13
C GLN A 138 6.58 -14.90 -5.70
N ARG A 139 6.30 -15.39 -4.48
CA ARG A 139 4.92 -15.43 -3.94
C ARG A 139 4.34 -14.04 -3.75
N SER A 140 5.13 -13.07 -3.27
CA SER A 140 4.70 -11.67 -3.17
C SER A 140 4.34 -11.10 -4.54
N ARG A 141 5.11 -11.42 -5.60
CA ARG A 141 4.79 -11.03 -6.99
C ARG A 141 3.48 -11.69 -7.49
N VAL A 142 3.20 -12.94 -7.13
CA VAL A 142 1.90 -13.57 -7.45
C VAL A 142 0.76 -12.84 -6.75
N SER A 143 0.92 -12.48 -5.47
CA SER A 143 -0.07 -11.70 -4.72
C SER A 143 -0.30 -10.31 -5.35
N LEU A 144 0.76 -9.62 -5.76
CA LEU A 144 0.66 -8.37 -6.50
C LEU A 144 -0.07 -8.55 -7.83
N ALA A 145 0.27 -9.61 -8.58
CA ALA A 145 -0.38 -9.92 -9.82
C ALA A 145 -1.90 -10.07 -9.68
N THR A 146 -2.39 -10.71 -8.60
CA THR A 146 -3.83 -10.82 -8.34
C THR A 146 -4.49 -9.46 -8.16
N ALA A 147 -3.83 -8.51 -7.50
CA ALA A 147 -4.34 -7.16 -7.27
C ALA A 147 -4.36 -6.31 -8.57
N LEU A 148 -3.50 -6.63 -9.55
CA LEU A 148 -3.41 -5.91 -10.83
C LEU A 148 -4.41 -6.39 -11.90
N LEU A 149 -5.09 -7.52 -11.68
CA LEU A 149 -6.02 -8.09 -12.67
C LEU A 149 -7.14 -7.13 -13.06
N GLY A 150 -7.69 -6.39 -12.10
CA GLY A 150 -8.79 -5.45 -12.30
C GLY A 150 -8.37 -4.10 -12.90
N ARG A 151 -7.09 -3.86 -13.23
CA ARG A 151 -6.56 -2.53 -13.58
C ARG A 151 -6.95 -1.46 -12.54
N PRO A 152 -6.54 -1.62 -11.29
CA PRO A 152 -6.99 -0.76 -10.21
C PRO A 152 -6.55 0.70 -10.42
N GLN A 153 -7.43 1.63 -10.04
CA GLN A 153 -7.09 3.06 -9.95
C GLN A 153 -6.33 3.37 -8.66
N LEU A 154 -6.54 2.55 -7.62
CA LEU A 154 -5.84 2.64 -6.34
C LEU A 154 -5.28 1.26 -5.97
N LEU A 155 -3.99 1.23 -5.65
CA LEU A 155 -3.29 0.05 -5.14
C LEU A 155 -2.86 0.28 -3.69
N VAL A 156 -3.37 -0.52 -2.78
CA VAL A 156 -3.01 -0.50 -1.35
C VAL A 156 -2.09 -1.69 -1.08
N LEU A 157 -0.88 -1.42 -0.59
CA LEU A 157 0.19 -2.40 -0.44
C LEU A 157 0.68 -2.41 1.01
N ASP A 158 0.46 -3.52 1.70
CA ASP A 158 0.85 -3.68 3.10
C ASP A 158 2.21 -4.39 3.22
N GLU A 159 3.28 -3.62 3.43
CA GLU A 159 4.67 -4.07 3.55
C GLU A 159 5.14 -4.95 2.37
N PRO A 160 4.97 -4.54 1.10
CA PRO A 160 5.18 -5.40 -0.07
C PRO A 160 6.64 -5.78 -0.31
N THR A 161 7.58 -5.09 0.29
CA THR A 161 9.04 -5.23 0.12
C THR A 161 9.70 -6.08 1.19
N VAL A 162 8.95 -6.45 2.23
CA VAL A 162 9.49 -7.23 3.36
C VAL A 162 9.99 -8.60 2.90
N GLY A 163 11.23 -8.93 3.31
CA GLY A 163 11.85 -10.21 2.97
C GLY A 163 12.35 -10.35 1.54
N LEU A 164 12.33 -9.27 0.75
CA LEU A 164 12.93 -9.22 -0.58
C LEU A 164 14.43 -8.91 -0.48
N ASP A 165 15.21 -9.57 -1.33
CA ASP A 165 16.59 -9.14 -1.57
C ASP A 165 16.65 -7.78 -2.28
N PRO A 166 17.82 -7.10 -2.30
CA PRO A 166 17.94 -5.76 -2.86
C PRO A 166 17.56 -5.64 -4.34
N VAL A 167 17.80 -6.70 -5.15
CA VAL A 167 17.49 -6.69 -6.59
C VAL A 167 15.99 -6.74 -6.80
N LEU A 168 15.32 -7.69 -6.15
CA LEU A 168 13.86 -7.83 -6.22
C LEU A 168 13.13 -6.59 -5.68
N ARG A 169 13.66 -5.96 -4.61
CA ARG A 169 13.11 -4.71 -4.07
C ARG A 169 13.20 -3.58 -5.08
N ARG A 170 14.37 -3.38 -5.71
CA ARG A 170 14.56 -2.37 -6.77
C ARG A 170 13.58 -2.57 -7.92
N ASP A 171 13.43 -3.82 -8.39
CA ASP A 171 12.56 -4.14 -9.53
C ASP A 171 11.09 -3.92 -9.19
N LEU A 172 10.69 -4.18 -7.94
CA LEU A 172 9.35 -3.91 -7.44
C LEU A 172 9.06 -2.40 -7.39
N TRP A 173 10.01 -1.59 -6.91
CA TRP A 173 9.86 -0.13 -6.91
C TRP A 173 9.79 0.44 -8.34
N ALA A 174 10.59 -0.10 -9.27
CA ALA A 174 10.49 0.29 -10.69
C ALA A 174 9.08 -0.01 -11.25
N LEU A 175 8.49 -1.16 -10.92
CA LEU A 175 7.12 -1.48 -11.29
C LEU A 175 6.12 -0.49 -10.68
N PHE A 176 6.27 -0.11 -9.39
CA PHE A 176 5.38 0.87 -8.76
C PHE A 176 5.45 2.24 -9.44
N HIS A 177 6.65 2.72 -9.79
CA HIS A 177 6.81 3.96 -10.55
C HIS A 177 6.14 3.89 -11.93
N ASN A 178 6.25 2.77 -12.65
CA ASN A 178 5.58 2.59 -13.93
C ASN A 178 4.05 2.65 -13.78
N LEU A 179 3.50 1.96 -12.78
CA LEU A 179 2.05 1.99 -12.51
C LEU A 179 1.56 3.41 -12.15
N ALA A 180 2.33 4.16 -11.37
CA ALA A 180 2.01 5.55 -11.05
C ALA A 180 2.08 6.46 -12.29
N ALA A 181 3.08 6.28 -13.14
CA ALA A 181 3.21 7.01 -14.41
C ALA A 181 2.05 6.72 -15.38
N GLU A 182 1.45 5.52 -15.30
CA GLU A 182 0.22 5.15 -16.02
C GLU A 182 -1.06 5.69 -15.36
N GLY A 183 -0.95 6.43 -14.26
CA GLY A 183 -2.05 7.10 -13.58
C GLY A 183 -2.65 6.34 -12.39
N ALA A 184 -2.09 5.20 -11.98
CA ALA A 184 -2.51 4.52 -10.77
C ALA A 184 -2.06 5.29 -9.52
N THR A 185 -2.88 5.27 -8.47
CA THR A 185 -2.49 5.76 -7.15
C THR A 185 -1.97 4.60 -6.32
N LEU A 186 -0.85 4.76 -5.64
CA LEU A 186 -0.28 3.74 -4.77
C LEU A 186 -0.18 4.23 -3.32
N LEU A 187 -0.66 3.43 -2.39
CA LEU A 187 -0.43 3.60 -0.95
C LEU A 187 0.39 2.41 -0.47
N VAL A 188 1.65 2.67 -0.13
CA VAL A 188 2.63 1.64 0.23
C VAL A 188 2.98 1.78 1.70
N SER A 189 2.67 0.79 2.54
CA SER A 189 3.15 0.79 3.92
C SER A 189 4.55 0.18 4.02
N SER A 190 5.37 0.74 4.90
CA SER A 190 6.69 0.19 5.24
C SER A 190 7.11 0.57 6.66
N HIS A 191 8.02 -0.22 7.23
CA HIS A 191 8.75 0.14 8.45
C HIS A 191 10.22 0.49 8.15
N VAL A 192 10.61 0.53 6.88
CA VAL A 192 11.97 0.85 6.40
C VAL A 192 11.97 2.29 5.90
N MET A 193 12.63 3.20 6.65
CA MET A 193 12.60 4.64 6.34
C MET A 193 13.29 4.97 5.01
N GLN A 194 14.32 4.22 4.60
CA GLN A 194 14.99 4.42 3.31
C GLN A 194 14.04 4.26 2.12
N GLU A 195 12.91 3.58 2.28
CA GLU A 195 11.90 3.47 1.22
C GLU A 195 11.15 4.77 0.95
N ALA A 196 11.21 5.73 1.88
CA ALA A 196 10.66 7.08 1.70
C ALA A 196 11.19 7.78 0.42
N GLN A 197 12.45 7.52 0.04
CA GLN A 197 13.05 8.12 -1.17
C GLN A 197 12.35 7.72 -2.48
N HIS A 198 11.57 6.63 -2.47
CA HIS A 198 10.82 6.14 -3.63
C HIS A 198 9.40 6.70 -3.70
N CYS A 199 8.98 7.47 -2.70
CA CYS A 199 7.61 7.99 -2.58
C CYS A 199 7.54 9.47 -2.97
N ASP A 200 6.44 9.88 -3.60
CA ASP A 200 6.16 11.29 -3.89
C ASP A 200 5.73 12.04 -2.63
N THR A 201 4.95 11.36 -1.78
CA THR A 201 4.48 11.88 -0.49
C THR A 201 4.65 10.86 0.61
N LEU A 202 4.77 11.34 1.85
CA LEU A 202 4.99 10.55 3.05
C LEU A 202 3.92 10.85 4.09
N LEU A 203 3.49 9.80 4.77
CA LEU A 203 2.69 9.82 5.98
C LEU A 203 3.47 9.06 7.05
N LEU A 204 3.98 9.77 8.07
CA LEU A 204 4.72 9.14 9.17
C LEU A 204 3.76 8.88 10.33
N LEU A 205 3.59 7.60 10.68
CA LEU A 205 2.67 7.14 11.69
C LEU A 205 3.41 6.52 12.87
N ARG A 206 3.10 6.98 14.10
CA ARG A 206 3.56 6.35 15.35
C ARG A 206 2.43 6.33 16.37
N GLU A 207 2.21 5.18 17.00
CA GLU A 207 1.21 5.01 18.07
C GLU A 207 -0.21 5.50 17.67
N GLY A 208 -0.57 5.30 16.39
CA GLY A 208 -1.86 5.74 15.84
C GLY A 208 -1.93 7.22 15.49
N VAL A 209 -0.89 8.00 15.74
CA VAL A 209 -0.84 9.44 15.47
C VAL A 209 -0.04 9.73 14.21
N LEU A 210 -0.55 10.64 13.38
CA LEU A 210 0.15 11.15 12.20
C LEU A 210 1.16 12.22 12.63
N LEU A 211 2.45 11.91 12.57
CA LEU A 211 3.54 12.81 12.99
C LEU A 211 3.93 13.80 11.88
N PHE A 212 3.82 13.35 10.62
CA PHE A 212 4.20 14.14 9.45
C PHE A 212 3.37 13.73 8.23
N ALA A 213 3.03 14.72 7.41
CA ALA A 213 2.48 14.54 6.07
C ALA A 213 3.14 15.54 5.13
N GLY A 214 3.76 15.08 4.04
CA GLY A 214 4.47 15.94 3.09
C GLY A 214 5.40 15.15 2.16
N THR A 215 6.26 15.82 1.42
CA THR A 215 7.25 15.17 0.55
C THR A 215 8.51 14.76 1.33
N PRO A 216 9.33 13.82 0.81
CA PRO A 216 10.64 13.52 1.40
C PRO A 216 11.51 14.77 1.60
N THR A 217 11.54 15.66 0.61
CA THR A 217 12.30 16.92 0.68
C THR A 217 11.79 17.86 1.79
N GLN A 218 10.46 17.90 2.02
CA GLN A 218 9.90 18.69 3.13
C GLN A 218 10.25 18.08 4.48
N LEU A 219 10.33 16.75 4.59
CA LEU A 219 10.78 16.08 5.81
C LEU A 219 12.23 16.43 6.13
N GLN A 220 13.13 16.28 5.14
CA GLN A 220 14.56 16.63 5.27
C GLN A 220 14.76 18.11 5.64
N ALA A 221 14.04 19.02 4.97
CA ALA A 221 14.12 20.46 5.28
C ALA A 221 13.65 20.78 6.71
N ARG A 222 12.59 20.11 7.19
CA ARG A 222 12.05 20.31 8.55
C ARG A 222 13.00 19.81 9.64
N THR A 223 13.73 18.74 9.36
CA THR A 223 14.60 18.08 10.35
C THR A 223 16.06 18.46 10.21
N HIS A 224 16.42 19.17 9.14
CA HIS A 224 17.80 19.51 8.78
C HIS A 224 18.72 18.29 8.65
N SER A 225 18.17 17.13 8.25
CA SER A 225 18.90 15.89 8.02
C SER A 225 18.61 15.34 6.63
N ASP A 226 19.66 14.93 5.91
CA ASP A 226 19.56 14.23 4.64
C ASP A 226 19.28 12.72 4.83
N ASP A 227 19.54 12.19 6.01
CA ASP A 227 19.25 10.82 6.39
C ASP A 227 17.80 10.70 6.86
N LEU A 228 17.02 9.82 6.22
CA LEU A 228 15.59 9.65 6.49
C LEU A 228 15.31 8.94 7.82
N ASP A 229 16.22 8.10 8.31
CA ASP A 229 16.10 7.48 9.63
C ASP A 229 16.31 8.53 10.73
N GLU A 230 17.36 9.38 10.60
CA GLU A 230 17.58 10.50 11.51
C GLU A 230 16.44 11.52 11.46
N ALA A 231 15.94 11.82 10.25
CA ALA A 231 14.79 12.71 10.06
C ALA A 231 13.55 12.20 10.80
N PHE A 232 13.28 10.90 10.73
CA PHE A 232 12.17 10.29 11.47
C PHE A 232 12.36 10.41 12.98
N LEU A 233 13.56 10.10 13.50
CA LEU A 233 13.87 10.22 14.93
C LEU A 233 13.69 11.65 15.42
N SER A 234 14.17 12.64 14.66
CA SER A 234 14.01 14.06 14.98
C SER A 234 12.53 14.49 15.06
N ILE A 235 11.66 14.01 14.15
CA ILE A 235 10.22 14.28 14.22
C ILE A 235 9.60 13.66 15.48
N VAL A 236 10.03 12.47 15.86
CA VAL A 236 9.56 11.78 17.07
C VAL A 236 9.93 12.58 18.32
N GLU A 237 11.20 13.00 18.46
CA GLU A 237 11.70 13.77 19.60
C GLU A 237 11.00 15.12 19.74
N GLN A 238 10.70 15.80 18.63
CA GLN A 238 9.96 17.08 18.62
C GLN A 238 8.53 16.97 19.16
N GLN A 239 7.96 15.77 19.22
CA GLN A 239 6.60 15.57 19.75
C GLN A 239 6.57 15.09 21.21
N GLU A 240 7.68 14.59 21.73
CA GLU A 240 7.80 14.13 23.12
C GLU A 240 8.24 15.24 24.07
N GLY A 241 8.71 16.38 23.56
CA GLY A 241 9.14 17.58 24.31
C GLY A 241 8.12 18.70 24.28
#